data_22202d04b1008d639b9187e3d0fd6e8b
#
_entry.id   22202d04b1008d639b9187e3d0fd6e8b
#
_cell.length_a   1.000
_cell.length_b   1.000
_cell.length_c   1.000
_cell.angle_alpha   90.00
_cell.angle_beta   90.00
_cell.angle_gamma   90.00
#
_symmetry.space_group_name_H-M   'P 1'
#
loop_
_entity.id
_entity.type
_entity.pdbx_description
1 polymer ?
#
loop_
_entity_poly.entity_id
_entity_poly.type
_entity_poly.pdbx_seq_one_letter_code
_entity_poly.pdbx_strand_id
1 'polypeptide(L)' 'MTMKDNKVKIDASGFLAKLSAPARNALLNEGVETLQQLAQYTEKEILKLHGIGPASLPIMRASLEEAGLSFKQN' A
#
# COMPACT_ATOMS: atom_id res chain seq x y z
N MET A 1 5.28 7.55 -25.92
CA MET A 1 5.17 7.19 -25.25
C MET A 1 4.69 7.08 -23.95
N THR A 2 3.74 6.80 -23.72
CA THR A 2 3.08 6.71 -22.49
C THR A 2 3.37 5.50 -21.69
N MET A 3 4.24 4.70 -22.22
CA MET A 3 4.60 3.54 -21.53
C MET A 3 5.14 3.77 -20.21
N LYS A 4 5.83 4.82 -20.01
CA LYS A 4 6.41 5.09 -18.74
C LYS A 4 5.40 5.29 -17.70
N ASP A 5 4.34 5.98 -18.03
CA ASP A 5 3.29 6.22 -17.08
C ASP A 5 2.64 4.93 -16.67
N ASN A 6 2.52 4.02 -17.61
CA ASN A 6 1.93 2.76 -17.32
C ASN A 6 2.75 1.97 -16.33
N LYS A 7 4.06 2.08 -16.43
CA LYS A 7 4.89 1.37 -15.50
C LYS A 7 4.68 1.83 -14.09
N VAL A 8 4.54 3.12 -13.91
CA VAL A 8 4.32 3.66 -12.59
C VAL A 8 3.01 3.13 -12.02
N LYS A 9 1.99 3.09 -12.84
CA LYS A 9 0.73 2.58 -12.37
C LYS A 9 0.79 1.13 -12.01
N ILE A 10 1.50 0.36 -12.79
CA ILE A 10 1.62 -1.06 -12.52
C ILE A 10 2.29 -1.28 -11.20
N ASP A 11 3.32 -0.52 -10.91
CA ASP A 11 4.01 -0.68 -9.65
C ASP A 11 3.10 -0.36 -8.49
N ALA A 12 2.34 0.72 -8.61
CA ALA A 12 1.43 1.09 -7.54
C ALA A 12 0.37 0.03 -7.35
N SER A 13 -0.12 -0.52 -8.45
CA SER A 13 -1.14 -1.55 -8.36
C SER A 13 -0.57 -2.86 -7.86
N GLY A 14 0.72 -3.07 -8.02
CA GLY A 14 1.32 -4.34 -7.68
C GLY A 14 1.09 -4.75 -6.24
N PHE A 15 1.30 -3.83 -5.31
CA PHE A 15 1.10 -4.19 -3.91
C PHE A 15 -0.38 -4.32 -3.58
N LEU A 16 -1.22 -3.53 -4.21
CA LEU A 16 -2.65 -3.62 -3.98
C LEU A 16 -3.20 -4.95 -4.45
N ALA A 17 -2.68 -5.46 -5.55
CA ALA A 17 -3.13 -6.73 -6.07
C ALA A 17 -2.78 -7.90 -5.16
N LYS A 18 -1.81 -7.74 -4.30
CA LYS A 18 -1.43 -8.81 -3.38
C LYS A 18 -2.30 -8.84 -2.14
N LEU A 19 -3.14 -7.85 -1.96
CA LEU A 19 -3.99 -7.75 -0.78
C LEU A 19 -5.36 -8.34 -1.05
N SER A 20 -6.06 -8.69 0.03
CA SER A 20 -7.44 -9.12 -0.11
C SER A 20 -8.28 -7.94 -0.58
N ALA A 21 -9.45 -8.23 -1.14
CA ALA A 21 -10.31 -7.17 -1.64
C ALA A 21 -10.71 -6.17 -0.54
N PRO A 22 -11.07 -6.61 0.67
CA PRO A 22 -11.40 -5.65 1.71
C PRO A 22 -10.23 -4.74 2.06
N ALA A 23 -9.02 -5.28 2.11
CA ALA A 23 -7.84 -4.48 2.44
C ALA A 23 -7.54 -3.49 1.34
N ARG A 24 -7.60 -3.96 0.10
CA ARG A 24 -7.35 -3.08 -1.03
C ARG A 24 -8.36 -1.94 -1.05
N ASN A 25 -9.64 -2.26 -0.86
CA ASN A 25 -10.67 -1.24 -0.88
C ASN A 25 -10.50 -0.24 0.26
N ALA A 26 -10.06 -0.70 1.41
CA ALA A 26 -9.82 0.19 2.54
C ALA A 26 -8.75 1.20 2.21
N LEU A 27 -7.67 0.77 1.59
CA LEU A 27 -6.60 1.68 1.21
C LEU A 27 -7.06 2.65 0.14
N LEU A 28 -7.77 2.17 -0.85
CA LEU A 28 -8.25 3.04 -1.91
C LEU A 28 -9.21 4.09 -1.38
N ASN A 29 -10.08 3.70 -0.44
CA ASN A 29 -11.00 4.65 0.16
C ASN A 29 -10.25 5.71 0.96
N GLU A 30 -9.09 5.37 1.49
CA GLU A 30 -8.31 6.31 2.24
C GLU A 30 -7.44 7.18 1.31
N GLY A 31 -7.45 6.90 0.03
CA GLY A 31 -6.63 7.65 -0.92
C GLY A 31 -5.21 7.10 -1.05
N VAL A 32 -4.97 5.88 -0.58
CA VAL A 32 -3.65 5.28 -0.64
C VAL A 32 -3.56 4.41 -1.89
N GLU A 33 -2.88 4.90 -2.91
CA GLU A 33 -2.75 4.19 -4.16
C GLU A 33 -1.32 3.82 -4.50
N THR A 34 -0.36 4.44 -3.83
CA THR A 34 1.05 4.20 -4.10
C THR A 34 1.77 3.84 -2.83
N LEU A 35 2.95 3.24 -2.97
CA LEU A 35 3.76 2.91 -1.81
C LEU A 35 4.25 4.17 -1.10
N GLN A 36 4.51 5.24 -1.85
CA GLN A 36 4.90 6.49 -1.20
C GLN A 36 3.79 7.02 -0.31
N GLN A 37 2.56 6.90 -0.74
CA GLN A 37 1.44 7.33 0.09
C GLN A 37 1.30 6.44 1.30
N LEU A 38 1.47 5.12 1.11
CA LEU A 38 1.40 4.19 2.23
C LEU A 38 2.48 4.50 3.27
N ALA A 39 3.65 4.89 2.82
CA ALA A 39 4.76 5.18 3.72
C ALA A 39 4.51 6.40 4.59
N GLN A 40 3.48 7.18 4.31
CA GLN A 40 3.16 8.35 5.12
C GLN A 40 2.30 8.01 6.32
N TYR A 41 1.91 6.76 6.45
CA TYR A 41 1.09 6.30 7.56
C TYR A 41 1.90 5.40 8.47
N THR A 42 1.52 5.34 9.73
CA THR A 42 2.09 4.36 10.65
C THR A 42 1.31 3.07 10.49
N GLU A 43 1.91 1.97 10.97
CA GLU A 43 1.20 0.69 10.94
C GLU A 43 -0.09 0.77 11.73
N LYS A 44 -0.07 1.48 12.85
CA LYS A 44 -1.27 1.60 13.66
C LYS A 44 -2.39 2.31 12.91
N GLU A 45 -2.02 3.35 12.17
CA GLU A 45 -3.04 4.08 11.41
C GLU A 45 -3.66 3.20 10.35
N ILE A 46 -2.84 2.40 9.69
CA ILE A 46 -3.35 1.51 8.66
C ILE A 46 -4.24 0.43 9.26
N LEU A 47 -3.86 -0.10 10.41
CA LEU A 47 -4.65 -1.13 11.07
C LEU A 47 -6.02 -0.63 11.51
N LYS A 48 -6.17 0.66 11.69
CA LYS A 48 -7.46 1.21 12.07
C LYS A 48 -8.44 1.26 10.92
N LEU A 49 -7.98 1.11 9.70
CA LEU A 49 -8.87 1.17 8.56
C LEU A 49 -9.74 -0.07 8.52
N HIS A 50 -11.00 0.15 8.25
CA HIS A 50 -11.94 -0.95 8.19
C HIS A 50 -11.59 -1.84 6.99
N GLY A 51 -11.45 -3.11 7.22
CA GLY A 51 -11.07 -4.03 6.14
C GLY A 51 -9.61 -4.44 6.15
N ILE A 52 -8.79 -3.77 6.97
CA ILE A 52 -7.38 -4.13 7.08
C ILE A 52 -7.20 -5.01 8.30
N GLY A 53 -6.61 -6.16 8.12
CA GLY A 53 -6.29 -7.05 9.23
C GLY A 53 -4.79 -7.19 9.38
N PRO A 54 -4.35 -7.82 10.47
CA PRO A 54 -2.92 -8.01 10.71
C PRO A 54 -2.23 -8.79 9.62
N ALA A 55 -2.96 -9.68 8.94
CA ALA A 55 -2.37 -10.48 7.87
C ALA A 55 -1.94 -9.65 6.67
N SER A 56 -2.49 -8.44 6.52
CA SER A 56 -2.12 -7.57 5.40
C SER A 56 -0.80 -6.84 5.66
N LEU A 57 -0.42 -6.68 6.92
CA LEU A 57 0.77 -5.89 7.23
C LEU A 57 2.06 -6.47 6.69
N PRO A 58 2.30 -7.79 6.79
CA PRO A 58 3.54 -8.32 6.23
C PRO A 58 3.67 -8.08 4.73
N ILE A 59 2.55 -8.15 4.01
CA ILE A 59 2.55 -7.92 2.57
C ILE A 59 2.92 -6.46 2.29
N MET A 60 2.30 -5.54 3.02
CA MET A 60 2.58 -4.13 2.83
C MET A 60 4.01 -3.80 3.21
N ARG A 61 4.49 -4.39 4.32
CA ARG A 61 5.85 -4.13 4.77
C ARG A 61 6.86 -4.61 3.75
N ALA A 62 6.64 -5.80 3.20
CA ALA A 62 7.55 -6.33 2.20
C ALA A 62 7.56 -5.47 0.95
N SER A 63 6.40 -5.00 0.53
CA SER A 63 6.32 -4.16 -0.66
C SER A 63 7.04 -2.84 -0.44
N LEU A 64 6.89 -2.25 0.74
CA LEU A 64 7.59 -1.01 1.05
C LEU A 64 9.10 -1.22 1.04
N GLU A 65 9.56 -2.33 1.62
CA GLU A 65 10.98 -2.61 1.67
C GLU A 65 11.57 -2.79 0.29
N GLU A 66 10.85 -3.43 -0.60
CA GLU A 66 11.32 -3.60 -1.96
C GLU A 66 11.51 -2.27 -2.66
N ALA A 67 10.74 -1.27 -2.27
CA ALA A 67 10.84 0.05 -2.86
C ALA A 67 11.77 0.97 -2.07
N GLY A 68 12.44 0.44 -1.06
CA GLY A 68 13.32 1.24 -0.24
C GLY A 68 12.59 2.14 0.74
N LEU A 69 11.36 1.79 1.08
CA LEU A 69 10.52 2.60 1.96
C LEU A 69 10.16 1.82 3.22
N SER A 70 9.54 2.49 4.15
CA SER A 70 9.03 1.85 5.34
C SER A 70 7.83 2.64 5.84
N PHE A 71 7.05 2.04 6.73
CA PHE A 71 5.96 2.77 7.36
C PHE A 71 6.54 3.93 8.16
N LYS A 72 5.73 4.97 8.27
CA LYS A 72 6.13 6.12 9.05
C LYS A 72 6.34 5.70 10.50
N GLN A 73 7.37 6.26 11.11
CA GLN A 73 7.62 5.99 12.52
C GLN A 73 6.92 7.03 13.36
N ASN A 74 6.50 6.63 14.52
CA ASN A 74 5.89 7.57 15.44
C ASN A 74 6.92 8.37 16.16
#